data_1021f803e4695b26245efff4e0118b0f
#
_entry.id   1021f803e4695b26245efff4e0118b0f
#
_cell.length_a   1.000
_cell.length_b   1.000
_cell.length_c   1.000
_cell.angle_alpha   90.00
_cell.angle_beta   90.00
_cell.angle_gamma   90.00
#
_symmetry.space_group_name_H-M   'P 1'
#
loop_
_entity.id
_entity.type
_entity.pdbx_description
1 polymer ?
#
loop_
_entity_poly.entity_id
_entity_poly.type
_entity_poly.pdbx_seq_one_letter_code
_entity_poly.pdbx_strand_id
1 'polypeptide(L)'
;MIYDGDLIKINGNVIPAIVNYKVGRNKLWKDADRNMAGDVRATLIGIFPKIELNIGYITQEQMATLTQLLDLDYFEVEYFDVRVQGTTKAKYYAGDYTVEIQNKSQGLYKPFTVSLVPVSKRRY
;
A
#
# COMPACT_ATOMS: atom_id res chain seq x y z
N MET A 1 9.41 -18.04 9.23
CA MET A 1 9.43 -16.62 8.79
C MET A 1 9.17 -16.54 7.30
N ILE A 2 8.25 -15.68 6.89
CA ILE A 2 7.94 -15.51 5.47
C ILE A 2 9.06 -14.73 4.77
N TYR A 3 9.56 -13.68 5.42
CA TYR A 3 10.51 -12.76 4.83
C TYR A 3 11.23 -12.00 5.94
N ASP A 4 12.54 -11.90 5.88
CA ASP A 4 13.33 -11.25 6.92
C ASP A 4 13.88 -9.86 6.53
N GLY A 5 13.45 -9.34 5.37
CA GLY A 5 13.74 -7.97 4.99
C GLY A 5 12.64 -7.00 5.41
N ASP A 6 12.77 -5.75 5.01
CA ASP A 6 11.74 -4.74 5.25
C ASP A 6 10.55 -4.97 4.32
N LEU A 7 9.33 -4.89 4.87
CA LEU A 7 8.12 -5.14 4.08
C LEU A 7 7.86 -4.05 3.06
N ILE A 8 8.19 -2.80 3.38
CA ILE A 8 7.92 -1.68 2.48
C ILE A 8 8.91 -0.54 2.71
N LYS A 9 9.33 0.07 1.61
CA LYS A 9 10.13 1.29 1.60
C LYS A 9 9.51 2.27 0.62
N ILE A 10 9.46 3.54 0.99
CA ILE A 10 9.00 4.62 0.11
C ILE A 10 10.18 5.51 -0.22
N ASN A 11 10.52 5.62 -1.50
CA ASN A 11 11.69 6.36 -1.99
C ASN A 11 12.98 5.96 -1.24
N GLY A 12 13.11 4.68 -0.91
CA GLY A 12 14.26 4.15 -0.20
C GLY A 12 14.21 4.29 1.32
N ASN A 13 13.14 4.88 1.86
CA ASN A 13 12.97 5.06 3.31
C ASN A 13 12.08 3.96 3.88
N VAL A 14 12.56 3.28 4.92
CA VAL A 14 11.80 2.24 5.60
C VAL A 14 10.63 2.85 6.36
N ILE A 15 9.46 2.23 6.25
CA ILE A 15 8.27 2.68 6.99
C ILE A 15 8.31 2.06 8.39
N PRO A 16 8.27 2.88 9.44
CA PRO A 16 8.35 2.37 10.82
C PRO A 16 7.01 1.86 11.33
N ALA A 17 7.08 1.03 12.37
CA ALA A 17 5.94 0.65 13.21
C ALA A 17 4.78 -0.01 12.46
N ILE A 18 5.05 -0.78 11.43
CA ILE A 18 4.00 -1.50 10.69
C ILE A 18 3.45 -2.63 11.57
N VAL A 19 2.16 -2.55 11.88
CA VAL A 19 1.45 -3.59 12.64
C VAL A 19 0.85 -4.63 11.71
N ASN A 20 0.20 -4.19 10.65
CA ASN A 20 -0.38 -5.07 9.65
C ASN A 20 0.00 -4.60 8.25
N TYR A 21 0.29 -5.57 7.40
CA TYR A 21 0.64 -5.35 6.00
C TYR A 21 -0.29 -6.21 5.14
N LYS A 22 -1.09 -5.55 4.30
CA LYS A 22 -2.06 -6.22 3.45
C LYS A 22 -1.84 -5.83 2.00
N VAL A 23 -1.93 -6.79 1.10
CA VAL A 23 -1.87 -6.53 -0.35
C VAL A 23 -3.15 -7.06 -0.97
N GLY A 24 -3.95 -6.15 -1.53
CA GLY A 24 -5.14 -6.50 -2.28
C GLY A 24 -4.79 -6.64 -3.75
N ARG A 25 -5.07 -7.80 -4.32
CA ARG A 25 -4.80 -8.05 -5.74
C ARG A 25 -6.07 -7.79 -6.54
N ASN A 26 -6.33 -6.50 -6.78
CA ASN A 26 -7.56 -6.05 -7.42
C ASN A 26 -7.47 -6.20 -8.94
N LYS A 27 -8.45 -6.87 -9.52
CA LYS A 27 -8.50 -7.11 -10.96
C LYS A 27 -9.38 -6.06 -11.63
N LEU A 28 -8.91 -5.53 -12.75
CA LEU A 28 -9.70 -4.66 -13.60
C LEU A 28 -10.08 -5.43 -14.86
N TRP A 29 -11.36 -5.53 -15.10
CA TRP A 29 -11.92 -6.26 -16.24
C TRP A 29 -12.49 -5.31 -17.26
N LYS A 30 -12.39 -5.72 -18.54
CA LYS A 30 -13.05 -5.05 -19.66
C LYS A 30 -14.14 -5.97 -20.20
N ASP A 31 -15.31 -5.38 -20.50
CA ASP A 31 -16.43 -6.11 -21.10
C ASP A 31 -16.88 -7.32 -20.30
N ALA A 32 -17.06 -7.13 -18.99
CA ALA A 32 -17.46 -8.21 -18.08
C ALA A 32 -18.97 -8.42 -18.14
N ASP A 33 -19.43 -9.10 -19.20
CA ASP A 33 -20.83 -9.44 -19.39
C ASP A 33 -21.03 -10.95 -19.41
N ARG A 34 -22.28 -11.37 -19.18
CA ARG A 34 -22.66 -12.77 -19.31
C ARG A 34 -23.29 -12.98 -20.69
N ASN A 35 -22.93 -14.09 -21.34
CA ASN A 35 -23.57 -14.48 -22.59
C ASN A 35 -24.92 -15.18 -22.29
N MET A 36 -25.61 -15.61 -23.34
CA MET A 36 -26.93 -16.24 -23.21
C MET A 36 -26.87 -17.59 -22.48
N ALA A 37 -25.73 -18.24 -22.45
CA ALA A 37 -25.53 -19.48 -21.70
C ALA A 37 -25.19 -19.23 -20.22
N GLY A 38 -25.09 -17.97 -19.79
CA GLY A 38 -24.79 -17.60 -18.43
C GLY A 38 -23.30 -17.50 -18.11
N ASP A 39 -22.44 -17.72 -19.09
CA ASP A 39 -20.99 -17.61 -18.89
C ASP A 39 -20.56 -16.14 -18.89
N VAL A 40 -19.60 -15.82 -18.05
CA VAL A 40 -19.03 -14.48 -17.99
C VAL A 40 -18.01 -14.31 -19.12
N ARG A 41 -18.21 -13.28 -19.92
CA ARG A 41 -17.23 -12.87 -20.92
C ARG A 41 -16.52 -11.62 -20.42
N ALA A 42 -15.23 -11.75 -20.16
CA ALA A 42 -14.45 -10.65 -19.64
C ALA A 42 -13.01 -10.79 -20.10
N THR A 43 -12.40 -9.63 -20.36
CA THR A 43 -10.96 -9.57 -20.64
C THR A 43 -10.27 -8.88 -19.47
N LEU A 44 -9.31 -9.56 -18.87
CA LEU A 44 -8.54 -9.00 -17.78
C LEU A 44 -7.59 -7.92 -18.33
N ILE A 45 -7.81 -6.67 -17.92
CA ILE A 45 -6.93 -5.56 -18.30
C ILE A 45 -5.64 -5.62 -17.50
N GLY A 46 -5.74 -5.90 -16.20
CA GLY A 46 -4.57 -6.00 -15.34
C GLY A 46 -4.94 -6.19 -13.89
N ILE A 47 -3.92 -6.32 -13.07
CA ILE A 47 -4.04 -6.45 -11.62
C ILE A 47 -3.42 -5.21 -10.99
N PHE A 48 -4.14 -4.60 -10.03
CA PHE A 48 -3.67 -3.44 -9.28
C PHE A 48 -3.41 -3.87 -7.83
N PRO A 49 -2.13 -4.12 -7.47
CA PRO A 49 -1.81 -4.54 -6.10
C PRO A 49 -1.86 -3.34 -5.16
N LYS A 50 -3.00 -3.16 -4.51
CA LYS A 50 -3.22 -2.11 -3.52
C LYS A 50 -2.65 -2.55 -2.19
N ILE A 51 -1.86 -1.68 -1.56
CA ILE A 51 -1.22 -1.97 -0.27
C ILE A 51 -1.98 -1.23 0.83
N GLU A 52 -2.36 -1.94 1.89
CA GLU A 52 -2.94 -1.35 3.08
C GLU A 52 -2.00 -1.56 4.26
N LEU A 53 -1.68 -0.48 4.95
CA LEU A 53 -0.78 -0.49 6.10
C LEU A 53 -1.51 -0.02 7.34
N ASN A 54 -1.45 -0.83 8.40
CA ASN A 54 -1.82 -0.37 9.74
C ASN A 54 -0.53 -0.02 10.44
N ILE A 55 -0.37 1.26 10.77
CA ILE A 55 0.83 1.78 11.43
C ILE A 55 0.50 1.98 12.90
N GLY A 56 1.36 1.47 13.78
CA GLY A 56 1.18 1.57 15.21
C GLY A 56 1.57 2.94 15.75
N TYR A 57 1.88 3.00 17.04
CA TYR A 57 2.31 4.25 17.66
C TYR A 57 3.65 4.69 17.09
N ILE A 58 3.72 5.93 16.65
CA ILE A 58 4.95 6.50 16.10
C ILE A 58 5.26 7.85 16.75
N THR A 59 6.53 8.20 16.73
CA THR A 59 7.00 9.45 17.31
C THR A 59 6.78 10.62 16.37
N GLN A 60 6.95 11.82 16.91
CA GLN A 60 6.82 13.06 16.15
C GLN A 60 7.75 13.10 14.94
N GLU A 61 9.00 12.68 15.10
CA GLU A 61 9.98 12.67 14.01
C GLU A 61 9.60 11.69 12.91
N GLN A 62 9.20 10.48 13.32
CA GLN A 62 8.76 9.45 12.37
C GLN A 62 7.51 9.89 11.60
N MET A 63 6.57 10.54 12.29
CA MET A 63 5.35 11.05 11.64
C MET A 63 5.67 12.15 10.64
N ALA A 64 6.56 13.06 10.97
CA ALA A 64 6.96 14.13 10.06
C ALA A 64 7.58 13.58 8.77
N THR A 65 8.49 12.62 8.89
CA THR A 65 9.11 11.97 7.74
C THR A 65 8.08 11.23 6.89
N LEU A 66 7.23 10.44 7.55
CA LEU A 66 6.22 9.65 6.86
C LEU A 66 5.22 10.53 6.12
N THR A 67 4.74 11.60 6.76
CA THR A 67 3.79 12.53 6.15
C THR A 67 4.39 13.21 4.92
N GLN A 68 5.64 13.62 5.00
CA GLN A 68 6.31 14.23 3.85
C GLN A 68 6.39 13.27 2.66
N LEU A 69 6.61 11.99 2.91
CA LEU A 69 6.64 10.98 1.86
C LEU A 69 5.25 10.70 1.30
N LEU A 70 4.25 10.57 2.16
CA LEU A 70 2.89 10.24 1.74
C LEU A 70 2.21 11.40 0.99
N ASP A 71 2.58 12.63 1.29
CA ASP A 71 1.97 13.80 0.66
C ASP A 71 2.55 14.14 -0.71
N LEU A 72 3.53 13.39 -1.18
CA LEU A 72 4.01 13.52 -2.55
C LEU A 72 2.91 13.06 -3.51
N ASP A 73 2.87 13.67 -4.70
CA ASP A 73 1.90 13.26 -5.74
C ASP A 73 2.06 11.78 -6.09
N TYR A 74 3.30 11.37 -6.31
CA TYR A 74 3.66 9.98 -6.58
C TYR A 74 4.99 9.68 -5.91
N PHE A 75 5.20 8.41 -5.57
CA PHE A 75 6.46 7.96 -5.00
C PHE A 75 6.75 6.53 -5.42
N GLU A 76 8.03 6.15 -5.41
CA GLU A 76 8.43 4.77 -5.69
C GLU A 76 8.32 3.95 -4.42
N VAL A 77 7.63 2.84 -4.51
CA VAL A 77 7.47 1.89 -3.40
C VAL A 77 8.20 0.61 -3.73
N GLU A 78 9.07 0.18 -2.83
CA GLU A 78 9.64 -1.16 -2.85
C GLU A 78 8.91 -1.95 -1.76
N TYR A 79 8.11 -2.93 -2.16
CA TYR A 79 7.23 -3.64 -1.26
C TYR A 79 7.39 -5.15 -1.40
N PHE A 80 7.01 -5.87 -0.33
CA PHE A 80 6.97 -7.32 -0.37
C PHE A 80 5.79 -7.77 -1.23
N ASP A 81 6.11 -8.37 -2.37
CA ASP A 81 5.12 -8.85 -3.33
C ASP A 81 4.80 -10.32 -3.04
N VAL A 82 3.56 -10.59 -2.68
CA VAL A 82 3.12 -11.94 -2.31
C VAL A 82 3.18 -12.92 -3.48
N ARG A 83 3.12 -12.42 -4.71
CA ARG A 83 3.18 -13.27 -5.90
C ARG A 83 4.56 -13.88 -6.09
N VAL A 84 5.60 -13.08 -5.89
CA VAL A 84 6.98 -13.54 -6.12
C VAL A 84 7.72 -13.88 -4.83
N GLN A 85 7.08 -13.63 -3.67
CA GLN A 85 7.68 -13.82 -2.34
C GLN A 85 9.01 -13.09 -2.20
N GLY A 86 9.07 -11.89 -2.72
CA GLY A 86 10.24 -11.02 -2.68
C GLY A 86 9.82 -9.57 -2.89
N THR A 87 10.78 -8.69 -3.11
CA THR A 87 10.48 -7.27 -3.28
C THR A 87 10.20 -6.90 -4.73
N THR A 88 9.28 -5.96 -4.91
CA THR A 88 8.92 -5.41 -6.22
C THR A 88 8.86 -3.89 -6.08
N LYS A 89 9.34 -3.20 -7.10
CA LYS A 89 9.29 -1.73 -7.15
C LYS A 89 8.21 -1.26 -8.10
N ALA A 90 7.43 -0.27 -7.68
CA ALA A 90 6.40 0.32 -8.51
C ALA A 90 6.08 1.73 -8.04
N LYS A 91 5.42 2.50 -8.88
CA LYS A 91 5.00 3.85 -8.54
C LYS A 91 3.60 3.79 -7.92
N TYR A 92 3.44 4.45 -6.76
CA TYR A 92 2.21 4.48 -5.98
C TYR A 92 1.88 5.90 -5.56
N TYR A 93 0.66 6.11 -5.10
CA TYR A 93 0.27 7.31 -4.37
C TYR A 93 -0.51 6.91 -3.13
N ALA A 94 -0.51 7.77 -2.11
CA ALA A 94 -1.24 7.50 -0.88
C ALA A 94 -2.70 7.93 -1.03
N GLY A 95 -3.61 7.09 -0.54
CA GLY A 95 -5.00 7.48 -0.37
C GLY A 95 -5.16 8.39 0.85
N ASP A 96 -6.39 8.78 1.13
CA ASP A 96 -6.66 9.63 2.28
C ASP A 96 -6.35 8.88 3.57
N TYR A 97 -5.77 9.59 4.53
CA TYR A 97 -5.50 9.05 5.86
C TYR A 97 -5.69 10.14 6.89
N THR A 98 -6.01 9.72 8.11
CA THR A 98 -6.24 10.64 9.21
C THR A 98 -5.34 10.23 10.37
N VAL A 99 -4.66 11.20 10.98
CA VAL A 99 -3.77 10.95 12.10
C VAL A 99 -4.30 11.66 13.33
N GLU A 100 -4.04 11.08 14.51
CA GLU A 100 -4.51 11.61 15.77
C GLU A 100 -3.37 11.62 16.78
N ILE A 101 -3.26 12.70 17.55
CA ILE A 101 -2.22 12.83 18.55
C ILE A 101 -2.63 12.04 19.80
N GLN A 102 -1.77 11.11 20.23
CA GLN A 102 -2.01 10.33 21.45
C GLN A 102 -1.56 11.11 22.70
N ASN A 103 -0.37 11.68 22.63
CA ASN A 103 0.22 12.38 23.79
C ASN A 103 1.03 13.58 23.31
N LYS A 104 0.51 14.76 23.58
CA LYS A 104 1.14 16.02 23.18
C LYS A 104 2.52 16.22 23.80
N SER A 105 2.66 15.88 25.06
CA SER A 105 3.92 16.09 25.79
C SER A 105 5.03 15.16 25.33
N GLN A 106 4.68 13.94 24.93
CA GLN A 106 5.64 12.94 24.48
C GLN A 106 5.84 12.93 22.96
N GLY A 107 5.03 13.70 22.24
CA GLY A 107 5.10 13.71 20.77
C GLY A 107 4.74 12.37 20.15
N LEU A 108 3.70 11.72 20.64
CA LEU A 108 3.29 10.40 20.22
C LEU A 108 1.96 10.44 19.48
N TYR A 109 1.88 9.71 18.37
CA TYR A 109 0.67 9.62 17.55
C TYR A 109 0.01 8.26 17.70
N LYS A 110 -1.33 8.25 17.63
CA LYS A 110 -2.11 7.01 17.67
C LYS A 110 -1.92 6.19 16.40
N PRO A 111 -2.18 4.87 16.46
CA PRO A 111 -2.20 4.05 15.26
C PRO A 111 -3.18 4.58 14.21
N PHE A 112 -2.80 4.42 12.94
CA PHE A 112 -3.67 4.82 11.83
C PHE A 112 -3.46 3.88 10.65
N THR A 113 -4.38 3.95 9.70
CA THR A 113 -4.34 3.14 8.49
C THR A 113 -4.14 4.02 7.27
N VAL A 114 -3.28 3.60 6.36
CA VAL A 114 -3.08 4.27 5.08
C VAL A 114 -3.09 3.24 3.96
N SER A 115 -3.70 3.59 2.84
CA SER A 115 -3.73 2.76 1.64
C SER A 115 -2.82 3.35 0.59
N LEU A 116 -2.02 2.51 -0.05
CA LEU A 116 -1.16 2.89 -1.17
C LEU A 116 -1.76 2.30 -2.44
N VAL A 117 -2.04 3.17 -3.42
CA VAL A 117 -2.71 2.79 -4.64
C VAL A 117 -1.70 2.81 -5.79
N PRO A 118 -1.60 1.72 -6.58
CA PRO A 118 -0.66 1.69 -7.69
C PRO A 118 -1.09 2.61 -8.82
N VAL A 119 -0.12 3.31 -9.40
CA VAL A 119 -0.36 4.19 -10.55
C VAL A 119 -0.55 3.35 -11.81
N SER A 120 0.19 2.26 -11.94
CA SER A 120 0.15 1.39 -13.12
C SER A 120 -0.30 -0.02 -12.76
N LYS A 121 -1.01 -0.65 -13.69
CA LYS A 121 -1.43 -2.04 -13.52
C LYS A 121 -0.25 -2.99 -13.62
N ARG A 122 -0.37 -4.11 -12.95
CA ARG A 122 0.52 -5.27 -13.10
C ARG A 122 -0.23 -6.36 -13.83
N ARG A 123 0.42 -6.99 -14.78
CA ARG A 123 -0.19 -8.06 -15.56
C ARG A 123 0.56 -9.37 -15.35
N TYR A 124 -0.05 -10.23 -14.60
CA TYR A 124 0.54 -11.53 -14.27
C TYR A 124 -0.43 -12.65 -14.63
#